data_bc99d4fbab8d8044afd309d3251f2014
#
_entry.id   bc99d4fbab8d8044afd309d3251f2014
#
_cell.length_a   1.000
_cell.length_b   1.000
_cell.length_c   1.000
_cell.angle_alpha   90.00
_cell.angle_beta   90.00
_cell.angle_gamma   90.00
#
_symmetry.space_group_name_H-M   'P 1'
#
loop_
_entity.id
_entity.type
_entity.pdbx_description
1 polymer ?
#
loop_
_entity_poly.entity_id
_entity_poly.type
_entity_poly.pdbx_seq_one_letter_code
_entity_poly.pdbx_strand_id
1 'polypeptide(L)'
;MANGIWQRLGDEGFTRSDAIVGLGGGAATDLAGFVAATWMRGIHYVNCPTSLLAMVDASTGGKTGINTPQGKNLVGSFYTPAGVLADLKSLASLPNDIFIEGLGEVAKSGFIMDPEILQILEDHAGELRAFDGSTFLDSGLKDVVAELIEHTVSVKAYHVSADLKEAGLREFLNYGHTLGHAIEKLEHFRWRHGNAVAVGCVYAAELSHLLGYIDQNLVDYHRSLLGSLGLPTSWNNGTWDDVLALMHRDKKARGNKLRFVVLEGVGHPIHLEDPPADAVEEAFRRIQQ
;
A
#
# COMPACT_ATOMS: atom_id res chain seq x y z
N MET A 1 -7.15 -9.95 -20.27
CA MET A 1 -8.36 -9.80 -19.41
C MET A 1 -9.14 -8.54 -19.78
N ALA A 2 -8.59 -7.33 -19.73
CA ALA A 2 -9.31 -6.08 -20.08
C ALA A 2 -10.00 -6.12 -21.45
N ASN A 3 -9.31 -6.59 -22.50
CA ASN A 3 -9.89 -6.72 -23.86
C ASN A 3 -11.17 -7.57 -23.89
N GLY A 4 -11.21 -8.68 -23.15
CA GLY A 4 -12.41 -9.53 -23.08
C GLY A 4 -13.58 -8.84 -22.37
N ILE A 5 -13.29 -7.97 -21.38
CA ILE A 5 -14.33 -7.17 -20.73
C ILE A 5 -14.88 -6.12 -21.72
N TRP A 6 -14.03 -5.39 -22.44
CA TRP A 6 -14.49 -4.42 -23.43
C TRP A 6 -15.33 -5.04 -24.54
N GLN A 7 -14.96 -6.24 -25.03
CA GLN A 7 -15.77 -6.99 -25.98
C GLN A 7 -17.17 -7.25 -25.42
N ARG A 8 -17.25 -7.76 -24.19
CA ARG A 8 -18.52 -8.04 -23.54
C ARG A 8 -19.36 -6.79 -23.31
N LEU A 9 -18.77 -5.67 -22.89
CA LEU A 9 -19.49 -4.41 -22.77
C LEU A 9 -20.08 -3.95 -24.11
N GLY A 10 -19.35 -4.16 -25.19
CA GLY A 10 -19.83 -3.88 -26.55
C GLY A 10 -20.97 -4.79 -26.98
N ASP A 11 -20.83 -6.09 -26.77
CA ASP A 11 -21.83 -7.09 -27.13
C ASP A 11 -23.15 -6.89 -26.39
N GLU A 12 -23.07 -6.46 -25.11
CA GLU A 12 -24.22 -6.19 -24.26
C GLU A 12 -24.77 -4.74 -24.39
N GLY A 13 -24.16 -3.92 -25.25
CA GLY A 13 -24.64 -2.57 -25.55
C GLY A 13 -24.47 -1.56 -24.41
N PHE A 14 -23.42 -1.68 -23.61
CA PHE A 14 -23.10 -0.73 -22.53
C PHE A 14 -22.92 0.68 -23.07
N THR A 15 -23.61 1.63 -22.42
CA THR A 15 -23.63 3.05 -22.76
C THR A 15 -22.86 3.87 -21.71
N ARG A 16 -22.84 5.19 -21.88
CA ARG A 16 -22.23 6.13 -20.93
C ARG A 16 -23.00 6.27 -19.61
N SER A 17 -24.25 5.88 -19.56
CA SER A 17 -25.10 5.90 -18.37
C SER A 17 -25.01 4.63 -17.51
N ASP A 18 -24.29 3.63 -18.02
CA ASP A 18 -24.04 2.39 -17.27
C ASP A 18 -22.81 2.54 -16.37
N ALA A 19 -22.65 1.62 -15.44
CA ALA A 19 -21.56 1.62 -14.48
C ALA A 19 -20.89 0.26 -14.35
N ILE A 20 -19.61 0.25 -13.94
CA ILE A 20 -18.87 -0.96 -13.60
C ILE A 20 -18.77 -1.08 -12.08
N VAL A 21 -18.99 -2.28 -11.55
CA VAL A 21 -18.74 -2.61 -10.15
C VAL A 21 -17.48 -3.48 -10.07
N GLY A 22 -16.46 -2.98 -9.39
CA GLY A 22 -15.22 -3.72 -9.12
C GLY A 22 -15.33 -4.46 -7.79
N LEU A 23 -15.73 -5.73 -7.80
CA LEU A 23 -15.83 -6.57 -6.62
C LEU A 23 -14.59 -7.47 -6.51
N GLY A 24 -13.82 -7.33 -5.43
CA GLY A 24 -12.64 -8.16 -5.17
C GLY A 24 -11.50 -7.42 -4.47
N GLY A 25 -10.31 -8.02 -4.48
CA GLY A 25 -9.08 -7.39 -3.99
C GLY A 25 -8.55 -6.31 -4.94
N GLY A 26 -7.39 -5.71 -4.62
CA GLY A 26 -6.82 -4.60 -5.35
C GLY A 26 -6.69 -4.81 -6.87
N ALA A 27 -6.29 -6.01 -7.31
CA ALA A 27 -6.19 -6.31 -8.75
C ALA A 27 -7.55 -6.22 -9.48
N ALA A 28 -8.64 -6.56 -8.82
CA ALA A 28 -9.99 -6.46 -9.40
C ALA A 28 -10.47 -5.01 -9.43
N THR A 29 -10.23 -4.23 -8.38
CA THR A 29 -10.59 -2.82 -8.32
C THR A 29 -9.79 -1.97 -9.32
N ASP A 30 -8.48 -2.23 -9.47
CA ASP A 30 -7.63 -1.57 -10.46
C ASP A 30 -8.08 -1.86 -11.89
N LEU A 31 -8.37 -3.12 -12.20
CA LEU A 31 -8.87 -3.54 -13.51
C LEU A 31 -10.24 -2.92 -13.81
N ALA A 32 -11.17 -2.93 -12.85
CA ALA A 32 -12.50 -2.35 -13.02
C ALA A 32 -12.42 -0.86 -13.32
N GLY A 33 -11.59 -0.12 -12.56
CA GLY A 33 -11.36 1.30 -12.77
C GLY A 33 -10.71 1.60 -14.11
N PHE A 34 -9.72 0.80 -14.54
CA PHE A 34 -9.08 0.97 -15.85
C PHE A 34 -10.04 0.68 -17.01
N VAL A 35 -10.85 -0.36 -16.92
CA VAL A 35 -11.88 -0.64 -17.93
C VAL A 35 -12.90 0.49 -17.97
N ALA A 36 -13.37 0.99 -16.83
CA ALA A 36 -14.30 2.11 -16.77
C ALA A 36 -13.70 3.40 -17.34
N ALA A 37 -12.43 3.69 -17.04
CA ALA A 37 -11.74 4.88 -17.55
C ALA A 37 -11.62 4.88 -19.08
N THR A 38 -11.51 3.70 -19.68
CA THR A 38 -11.24 3.55 -21.12
C THR A 38 -12.48 3.24 -21.94
N TRP A 39 -13.54 2.67 -21.35
CA TRP A 39 -14.80 2.44 -22.04
C TRP A 39 -15.49 3.77 -22.36
N MET A 40 -15.77 4.01 -23.64
CA MET A 40 -16.41 5.24 -24.16
C MET A 40 -15.78 6.55 -23.64
N ARG A 41 -14.48 6.54 -23.29
CA ARG A 41 -13.69 7.65 -22.69
C ARG A 41 -14.08 7.98 -21.25
N GLY A 42 -14.66 7.03 -20.55
CA GLY A 42 -15.01 7.12 -19.13
C GLY A 42 -16.48 6.90 -18.85
N ILE A 43 -16.76 5.90 -18.00
CA ILE A 43 -18.08 5.66 -17.41
C ILE A 43 -17.91 5.53 -15.89
N HIS A 44 -19.00 5.65 -15.15
CA HIS A 44 -18.95 5.51 -13.70
C HIS A 44 -18.49 4.11 -13.28
N TYR A 45 -17.76 4.04 -12.17
CA TYR A 45 -17.49 2.77 -11.50
C TYR A 45 -17.54 2.91 -9.98
N VAL A 46 -17.85 1.81 -9.32
CA VAL A 46 -17.86 1.68 -7.85
C VAL A 46 -16.96 0.52 -7.46
N ASN A 47 -16.10 0.73 -6.48
CA ASN A 47 -15.28 -0.32 -5.92
C ASN A 47 -15.97 -0.96 -4.71
N CYS A 48 -16.01 -2.29 -4.70
CA CYS A 48 -16.45 -3.11 -3.57
C CYS A 48 -15.26 -4.00 -3.14
N PRO A 49 -14.29 -3.44 -2.37
CA PRO A 49 -13.10 -4.18 -1.95
C PRO A 49 -13.43 -5.32 -1.00
N THR A 50 -12.75 -6.46 -1.15
CA THR A 50 -12.98 -7.66 -0.35
C THR A 50 -11.77 -8.12 0.45
N SER A 51 -10.66 -7.38 0.44
CA SER A 51 -9.51 -7.59 1.30
C SER A 51 -9.19 -6.31 2.06
N LEU A 52 -8.57 -6.42 3.24
CA LEU A 52 -8.19 -5.26 4.04
C LEU A 52 -7.32 -4.29 3.24
N LEU A 53 -6.28 -4.78 2.56
CA LEU A 53 -5.42 -3.97 1.71
C LEU A 53 -6.21 -3.18 0.64
N ALA A 54 -7.21 -3.82 0.03
CA ALA A 54 -8.03 -3.12 -0.96
C ALA A 54 -8.96 -2.09 -0.32
N MET A 55 -9.47 -2.33 0.89
CA MET A 55 -10.32 -1.38 1.62
C MET A 55 -9.54 -0.11 2.00
N VAL A 56 -8.33 -0.28 2.53
CA VAL A 56 -7.53 0.84 3.06
C VAL A 56 -6.66 1.54 2.02
N ASP A 57 -6.35 0.87 0.90
CA ASP A 57 -5.42 1.40 -0.10
C ASP A 57 -5.95 1.32 -1.54
N ALA A 58 -5.98 0.16 -2.16
CA ALA A 58 -6.11 0.04 -3.61
C ALA A 58 -7.43 0.60 -4.17
N SER A 59 -8.55 0.45 -3.48
CA SER A 59 -9.87 0.91 -3.95
C SER A 59 -10.07 2.41 -3.88
N THR A 60 -9.22 3.12 -3.10
CA THR A 60 -9.33 4.55 -2.85
C THR A 60 -8.18 5.30 -3.54
N GLY A 61 -8.49 6.36 -4.27
CA GLY A 61 -7.46 7.24 -4.83
C GLY A 61 -7.23 7.17 -6.32
N GLY A 62 -8.01 6.36 -7.04
CA GLY A 62 -8.11 6.42 -8.50
C GLY A 62 -6.84 6.08 -9.28
N LYS A 63 -5.86 5.41 -8.69
CA LYS A 63 -4.82 4.73 -9.47
C LYS A 63 -5.45 3.45 -10.03
N THR A 64 -5.64 3.37 -11.33
CA THR A 64 -6.22 2.21 -12.00
C THR A 64 -5.25 1.69 -13.04
N GLY A 65 -5.21 0.38 -13.27
CA GLY A 65 -4.25 -0.17 -14.20
C GLY A 65 -4.32 -1.67 -14.40
N ILE A 66 -3.49 -2.13 -15.30
CA ILE A 66 -3.31 -3.55 -15.61
C ILE A 66 -1.83 -3.91 -15.66
N ASN A 67 -1.54 -5.14 -15.27
CA ASN A 67 -0.20 -5.69 -15.39
C ASN A 67 0.12 -6.04 -16.84
N THR A 68 1.37 -5.87 -17.21
CA THR A 68 1.94 -6.29 -18.49
C THR A 68 3.08 -7.28 -18.24
N PRO A 69 3.55 -7.99 -19.25
CA PRO A 69 4.72 -8.86 -19.11
C PRO A 69 5.98 -8.15 -18.60
N GLN A 70 6.05 -6.82 -18.78
CA GLN A 70 7.19 -5.99 -18.38
C GLN A 70 7.11 -5.50 -16.93
N GLY A 71 5.91 -5.53 -16.32
CA GLY A 71 5.73 -5.10 -14.92
C GLY A 71 4.29 -4.85 -14.50
N LYS A 72 4.11 -4.63 -13.19
CA LYS A 72 2.82 -4.28 -12.60
C LYS A 72 2.43 -2.85 -12.97
N ASN A 73 1.13 -2.63 -13.24
CA ASN A 73 0.46 -1.33 -13.37
C ASN A 73 1.12 -0.35 -14.37
N LEU A 74 1.87 -0.87 -15.39
CA LEU A 74 2.52 -0.02 -16.39
C LEU A 74 1.55 0.62 -17.38
N VAL A 75 0.37 0.04 -17.54
CA VAL A 75 -0.72 0.58 -18.35
C VAL A 75 -1.88 0.90 -17.43
N GLY A 76 -2.20 2.18 -17.29
CA GLY A 76 -3.20 2.63 -16.34
C GLY A 76 -3.69 4.04 -16.61
N SER A 77 -4.59 4.49 -15.78
CA SER A 77 -5.17 5.83 -15.80
C SER A 77 -5.41 6.32 -14.38
N PHE A 78 -5.30 7.61 -14.16
CA PHE A 78 -5.87 8.23 -12.97
C PHE A 78 -7.36 8.45 -13.20
N TYR A 79 -8.18 7.62 -12.58
CA TYR A 79 -9.62 7.65 -12.70
C TYR A 79 -10.29 7.34 -11.37
N THR A 80 -10.95 8.33 -10.79
CA THR A 80 -11.54 8.19 -9.43
C THR A 80 -12.86 7.43 -9.48
N PRO A 81 -13.10 6.51 -8.52
CA PRO A 81 -14.38 5.84 -8.40
C PRO A 81 -15.49 6.83 -8.04
N ALA A 82 -16.72 6.56 -8.51
CA ALA A 82 -17.91 7.29 -8.07
C ALA A 82 -18.26 6.99 -6.61
N GLY A 83 -17.83 5.84 -6.10
CA GLY A 83 -17.94 5.46 -4.71
C GLY A 83 -17.11 4.22 -4.39
N VAL A 84 -16.83 4.03 -3.10
CA VAL A 84 -16.21 2.83 -2.55
C VAL A 84 -17.12 2.29 -1.45
N LEU A 85 -17.48 1.02 -1.55
CA LEU A 85 -18.32 0.33 -0.56
C LEU A 85 -17.51 -0.81 0.08
N ALA A 86 -16.93 -0.54 1.23
CA ALA A 86 -16.19 -1.52 2.03
C ALA A 86 -17.19 -2.26 2.97
N ASP A 87 -17.64 -3.43 2.54
CA ASP A 87 -18.48 -4.29 3.40
C ASP A 87 -17.59 -5.22 4.21
N LEU A 88 -17.54 -4.99 5.53
CA LEU A 88 -16.76 -5.81 6.47
C LEU A 88 -17.12 -7.30 6.43
N LYS A 89 -18.33 -7.65 5.99
CA LYS A 89 -18.71 -9.05 5.82
C LYS A 89 -17.83 -9.80 4.83
N SER A 90 -17.24 -9.11 3.88
CA SER A 90 -16.33 -9.71 2.92
C SER A 90 -15.04 -10.24 3.58
N LEU A 91 -14.64 -9.68 4.73
CA LEU A 91 -13.48 -10.13 5.49
C LEU A 91 -13.72 -11.47 6.19
N ALA A 92 -14.97 -11.90 6.38
CA ALA A 92 -15.31 -13.18 7.00
C ALA A 92 -14.76 -14.40 6.23
N SER A 93 -14.47 -14.25 4.95
CA SER A 93 -13.85 -15.30 4.12
C SER A 93 -12.36 -15.06 3.83
N LEU A 94 -11.79 -14.00 4.39
CA LEU A 94 -10.41 -13.62 4.09
C LEU A 94 -9.43 -14.50 4.90
N PRO A 95 -8.43 -15.13 4.27
CA PRO A 95 -7.36 -15.82 4.98
C PRO A 95 -6.57 -14.88 5.88
N ASN A 96 -6.11 -15.39 7.03
CA ASN A 96 -5.37 -14.60 8.02
C ASN A 96 -4.13 -13.91 7.41
N ASP A 97 -3.32 -14.62 6.63
CA ASP A 97 -2.12 -14.08 6.00
C ASP A 97 -2.40 -12.93 5.01
N ILE A 98 -3.59 -12.92 4.40
CA ILE A 98 -4.05 -11.83 3.52
C ILE A 98 -4.62 -10.67 4.35
N PHE A 99 -5.18 -10.94 5.51
CA PHE A 99 -5.59 -9.88 6.44
C PHE A 99 -4.36 -9.17 7.02
N ILE A 100 -3.38 -9.94 7.53
CA ILE A 100 -2.15 -9.41 8.11
C ILE A 100 -1.39 -8.50 7.14
N GLU A 101 -1.26 -8.90 5.86
CA GLU A 101 -0.59 -8.02 4.88
C GLU A 101 -1.24 -6.64 4.76
N GLY A 102 -2.57 -6.57 4.90
CA GLY A 102 -3.29 -5.29 4.87
C GLY A 102 -2.90 -4.35 6.01
N LEU A 103 -2.52 -4.90 7.17
CA LEU A 103 -2.06 -4.12 8.31
C LEU A 103 -0.74 -3.36 8.04
N GLY A 104 0.05 -3.77 7.05
CA GLY A 104 1.24 -3.03 6.64
C GLY A 104 0.91 -1.62 6.14
N GLU A 105 -0.13 -1.47 5.33
CA GLU A 105 -0.60 -0.17 4.85
C GLU A 105 -1.31 0.64 5.94
N VAL A 106 -2.01 -0.03 6.84
CA VAL A 106 -2.62 0.60 8.02
C VAL A 106 -1.53 1.21 8.90
N ALA A 107 -0.53 0.44 9.30
CA ALA A 107 0.59 0.91 10.12
C ALA A 107 1.37 2.05 9.43
N LYS A 108 1.64 1.92 8.13
CA LYS A 108 2.25 3.00 7.34
C LYS A 108 1.48 4.31 7.48
N SER A 109 0.16 4.26 7.38
CA SER A 109 -0.69 5.46 7.50
C SER A 109 -0.60 6.10 8.89
N GLY A 110 -0.48 5.28 9.92
CA GLY A 110 -0.21 5.72 11.28
C GLY A 110 1.13 6.45 11.41
N PHE A 111 2.20 5.87 10.88
CA PHE A 111 3.52 6.48 10.95
C PHE A 111 3.63 7.81 10.21
N ILE A 112 2.96 7.95 9.06
CA ILE A 112 3.10 9.17 8.24
C ILE A 112 2.17 10.30 8.65
N MET A 113 1.03 10.03 9.35
CA MET A 113 0.05 11.10 9.57
C MET A 113 -0.82 10.94 10.81
N ASP A 114 -1.30 9.72 11.12
CA ASP A 114 -2.32 9.52 12.14
C ASP A 114 -1.85 8.57 13.25
N PRO A 115 -1.24 9.10 14.32
CA PRO A 115 -0.71 8.28 15.42
C PRO A 115 -1.78 7.50 16.19
N GLU A 116 -3.06 7.84 16.07
CA GLU A 116 -4.15 7.09 16.70
C GLU A 116 -4.27 5.67 16.10
N ILE A 117 -3.99 5.55 14.79
CA ILE A 117 -3.86 4.24 14.14
C ILE A 117 -2.81 3.36 14.86
N LEU A 118 -1.65 3.93 15.20
CA LEU A 118 -0.58 3.17 15.87
C LEU A 118 -1.01 2.71 17.26
N GLN A 119 -1.72 3.56 18.00
CA GLN A 119 -2.26 3.20 19.32
C GLN A 119 -3.28 2.06 19.23
N ILE A 120 -4.22 2.14 18.28
CA ILE A 120 -5.24 1.09 18.08
C ILE A 120 -4.55 -0.24 17.70
N LEU A 121 -3.55 -0.19 16.81
CA LEU A 121 -2.78 -1.37 16.41
C LEU A 121 -2.02 -1.99 17.58
N GLU A 122 -1.44 -1.18 18.46
CA GLU A 122 -0.70 -1.64 19.63
C GLU A 122 -1.64 -2.28 20.66
N ASP A 123 -2.75 -1.62 20.99
CA ASP A 123 -3.73 -2.09 21.97
C ASP A 123 -4.39 -3.41 21.55
N HIS A 124 -4.55 -3.65 20.24
CA HIS A 124 -5.23 -4.81 19.67
C HIS A 124 -4.32 -5.75 18.88
N ALA A 125 -2.98 -5.62 19.00
CA ALA A 125 -2.02 -6.37 18.19
C ALA A 125 -2.24 -7.90 18.25
N GLY A 126 -2.49 -8.45 19.45
CA GLY A 126 -2.73 -9.87 19.64
C GLY A 126 -3.99 -10.37 18.95
N GLU A 127 -5.09 -9.61 19.02
CA GLU A 127 -6.36 -9.94 18.37
C GLU A 127 -6.27 -9.82 16.85
N LEU A 128 -5.63 -8.75 16.36
CA LEU A 128 -5.42 -8.53 14.94
C LEU A 128 -4.54 -9.63 14.33
N ARG A 129 -3.46 -10.02 15.00
CA ARG A 129 -2.59 -11.12 14.56
C ARG A 129 -3.32 -12.48 14.55
N ALA A 130 -4.22 -12.69 15.50
CA ALA A 130 -5.02 -13.92 15.61
C ALA A 130 -6.31 -13.88 14.79
N PHE A 131 -6.44 -12.94 13.83
CA PHE A 131 -7.64 -12.78 13.02
C PHE A 131 -8.12 -14.12 12.45
N ASP A 132 -9.41 -14.41 12.68
CA ASP A 132 -10.11 -15.54 12.09
C ASP A 132 -11.41 -15.05 11.47
N GLY A 133 -11.49 -15.08 10.15
CA GLY A 133 -12.66 -14.63 9.41
C GLY A 133 -13.96 -15.31 9.85
N SER A 134 -13.88 -16.58 10.28
CA SER A 134 -15.07 -17.34 10.70
C SER A 134 -15.76 -16.80 11.96
N THR A 135 -15.00 -16.14 12.84
CA THR A 135 -15.49 -15.55 14.11
C THR A 135 -15.53 -14.02 14.08
N PHE A 136 -14.94 -13.42 13.05
CA PHE A 136 -14.70 -11.98 12.96
C PHE A 136 -15.97 -11.14 13.16
N LEU A 137 -17.08 -11.49 12.48
CA LEU A 137 -18.30 -10.69 12.49
C LEU A 137 -19.01 -10.67 13.85
N ASP A 138 -18.79 -11.69 14.66
CA ASP A 138 -19.40 -11.85 15.99
C ASP A 138 -18.45 -11.40 17.12
N SER A 139 -17.26 -10.92 16.78
CA SER A 139 -16.23 -10.46 17.73
C SER A 139 -16.19 -8.93 17.82
N GLY A 140 -15.65 -8.41 18.94
CA GLY A 140 -15.33 -6.98 19.08
C GLY A 140 -14.29 -6.47 18.08
N LEU A 141 -13.48 -7.38 17.51
CA LEU A 141 -12.47 -7.04 16.51
C LEU A 141 -13.05 -6.39 15.25
N LYS A 142 -14.33 -6.68 14.92
CA LYS A 142 -15.03 -6.04 13.80
C LYS A 142 -15.06 -4.50 13.95
N ASP A 143 -15.32 -4.01 15.15
CA ASP A 143 -15.43 -2.57 15.39
C ASP A 143 -14.04 -1.91 15.35
N VAL A 144 -13.02 -2.57 15.89
CA VAL A 144 -11.61 -2.16 15.80
C VAL A 144 -11.15 -2.06 14.33
N VAL A 145 -11.47 -3.07 13.53
CA VAL A 145 -11.10 -3.08 12.10
C VAL A 145 -11.87 -2.00 11.33
N ALA A 146 -13.13 -1.73 11.68
CA ALA A 146 -13.90 -0.65 11.09
C ALA A 146 -13.23 0.71 11.35
N GLU A 147 -12.83 0.97 12.59
CA GLU A 147 -12.14 2.17 13.01
C GLU A 147 -10.79 2.34 12.29
N LEU A 148 -9.97 1.28 12.23
CA LEU A 148 -8.71 1.30 11.48
C LEU A 148 -8.91 1.61 9.99
N ILE A 149 -9.96 1.06 9.36
CA ILE A 149 -10.30 1.35 7.96
C ILE A 149 -10.68 2.83 7.81
N GLU A 150 -11.51 3.35 8.68
CA GLU A 150 -11.96 4.75 8.64
C GLU A 150 -10.78 5.73 8.76
N HIS A 151 -9.91 5.54 9.75
CA HIS A 151 -8.71 6.34 9.93
C HIS A 151 -7.77 6.25 8.72
N THR A 152 -7.48 5.03 8.26
CA THR A 152 -6.56 4.83 7.13
C THR A 152 -7.09 5.43 5.83
N VAL A 153 -8.38 5.26 5.56
CA VAL A 153 -9.04 5.87 4.38
C VAL A 153 -9.03 7.38 4.48
N SER A 154 -9.20 7.94 5.69
CA SER A 154 -9.15 9.39 5.92
C SER A 154 -7.76 9.96 5.60
N VAL A 155 -6.69 9.30 6.06
CA VAL A 155 -5.30 9.65 5.71
C VAL A 155 -5.11 9.63 4.20
N LYS A 156 -5.55 8.56 3.54
CA LYS A 156 -5.41 8.44 2.10
C LYS A 156 -6.22 9.47 1.33
N ALA A 157 -7.47 9.69 1.73
CA ALA A 157 -8.36 10.67 1.10
C ALA A 157 -7.79 12.09 1.19
N TYR A 158 -7.20 12.45 2.34
CA TYR A 158 -6.50 13.73 2.50
C TYR A 158 -5.41 13.93 1.44
N HIS A 159 -4.50 12.97 1.30
CA HIS A 159 -3.39 13.06 0.34
C HIS A 159 -3.86 13.06 -1.11
N VAL A 160 -4.82 12.20 -1.43
CA VAL A 160 -5.35 12.06 -2.80
C VAL A 160 -6.16 13.29 -3.22
N SER A 161 -6.95 13.86 -2.33
CA SER A 161 -7.77 15.06 -2.62
C SER A 161 -6.90 16.28 -2.89
N ALA A 162 -5.77 16.40 -2.18
CA ALA A 162 -4.83 17.49 -2.38
C ALA A 162 -3.93 17.30 -3.61
N ASP A 163 -3.64 16.04 -3.98
CA ASP A 163 -2.69 15.72 -5.06
C ASP A 163 -3.07 14.41 -5.78
N LEU A 164 -4.03 14.50 -6.70
CA LEU A 164 -4.52 13.33 -7.43
C LEU A 164 -3.43 12.61 -8.25
N LYS A 165 -2.48 13.36 -8.81
CA LYS A 165 -1.47 12.85 -9.75
C LYS A 165 -0.11 12.50 -9.11
N GLU A 166 -0.01 12.60 -7.78
CA GLU A 166 1.21 12.25 -7.04
C GLU A 166 2.44 13.08 -7.48
N ALA A 167 2.25 14.40 -7.48
CA ALA A 167 3.31 15.34 -7.84
C ALA A 167 3.98 16.01 -6.62
N GLY A 168 3.54 15.70 -5.41
CA GLY A 168 4.05 16.28 -4.16
C GLY A 168 3.48 15.60 -2.91
N LEU A 169 2.42 16.14 -2.31
CA LEU A 169 1.91 15.66 -1.01
C LEU A 169 1.56 14.17 -0.98
N ARG A 170 0.98 13.64 -2.07
CA ARG A 170 0.62 12.22 -2.17
C ARG A 170 1.84 11.30 -2.20
N GLU A 171 3.03 11.80 -2.51
CA GLU A 171 4.25 10.99 -2.47
C GLU A 171 4.57 10.51 -1.06
N PHE A 172 4.08 11.15 0.02
CA PHE A 172 4.25 10.66 1.38
C PHE A 172 3.62 9.29 1.63
N LEU A 173 2.59 8.92 0.86
CA LEU A 173 2.04 7.57 0.88
C LEU A 173 3.05 6.48 0.43
N ASN A 174 4.17 6.88 -0.18
CA ASN A 174 5.24 5.96 -0.59
C ASN A 174 6.27 5.69 0.53
N TYR A 175 6.00 6.05 1.79
CA TYR A 175 6.82 5.63 2.92
C TYR A 175 6.97 4.10 2.91
N GLY A 176 8.22 3.60 2.95
CA GLY A 176 8.54 2.19 2.83
C GLY A 176 8.51 1.61 1.41
N HIS A 177 7.90 2.27 0.44
CA HIS A 177 7.67 1.69 -0.89
C HIS A 177 8.92 1.59 -1.76
N THR A 178 9.93 2.46 -1.57
CA THR A 178 11.16 2.43 -2.40
C THR A 178 11.87 1.08 -2.28
N LEU A 179 12.05 0.57 -1.07
CA LEU A 179 12.57 -0.78 -0.85
C LEU A 179 11.49 -1.84 -1.09
N GLY A 180 10.26 -1.62 -0.63
CA GLY A 180 9.17 -2.58 -0.76
C GLY A 180 8.96 -3.04 -2.20
N HIS A 181 8.91 -2.14 -3.16
CA HIS A 181 8.80 -2.47 -4.59
C HIS A 181 10.01 -3.23 -5.14
N ALA A 182 11.22 -2.96 -4.63
CA ALA A 182 12.41 -3.71 -5.02
C ALA A 182 12.31 -5.16 -4.50
N ILE A 183 11.88 -5.36 -3.25
CA ILE A 183 11.63 -6.68 -2.67
C ILE A 183 10.57 -7.43 -3.49
N GLU A 184 9.42 -6.83 -3.80
CA GLU A 184 8.38 -7.47 -4.61
C GLU A 184 8.92 -7.98 -5.94
N LYS A 185 9.75 -7.20 -6.62
CA LYS A 185 10.35 -7.58 -7.91
C LYS A 185 11.37 -8.71 -7.77
N LEU A 186 12.25 -8.67 -6.76
CA LEU A 186 13.25 -9.71 -6.49
C LEU A 186 12.60 -11.03 -6.10
N GLU A 187 11.52 -10.97 -5.34
CA GLU A 187 10.71 -12.12 -4.97
C GLU A 187 9.73 -12.58 -6.07
N HIS A 188 9.84 -12.02 -7.28
CA HIS A 188 8.95 -12.35 -8.41
C HIS A 188 7.46 -12.24 -8.06
N PHE A 189 7.12 -11.24 -7.24
CA PHE A 189 5.77 -10.98 -6.71
C PHE A 189 5.15 -12.12 -5.89
N ARG A 190 5.98 -13.03 -5.36
CA ARG A 190 5.55 -14.07 -4.41
C ARG A 190 5.39 -13.52 -3.01
N TRP A 191 6.18 -12.51 -2.65
CA TRP A 191 5.97 -11.73 -1.44
C TRP A 191 4.75 -10.82 -1.61
N ARG A 192 3.94 -10.77 -0.56
CA ARG A 192 2.79 -9.89 -0.53
C ARG A 192 3.20 -8.44 -0.36
N HIS A 193 2.43 -7.55 -0.94
CA HIS A 193 2.72 -6.12 -0.96
C HIS A 193 2.91 -5.54 0.45
N GLY A 194 1.95 -5.75 1.36
CA GLY A 194 2.03 -5.21 2.73
C GLY A 194 3.21 -5.74 3.54
N ASN A 195 3.63 -6.99 3.29
CA ASN A 195 4.84 -7.53 3.90
C ASN A 195 6.10 -6.80 3.41
N ALA A 196 6.18 -6.53 2.12
CA ALA A 196 7.29 -5.79 1.54
C ALA A 196 7.31 -4.33 2.02
N VAL A 197 6.13 -3.70 2.14
CA VAL A 197 6.00 -2.35 2.70
C VAL A 197 6.39 -2.31 4.16
N ALA A 198 6.04 -3.30 4.98
CA ALA A 198 6.44 -3.36 6.39
C ALA A 198 7.98 -3.35 6.55
N VAL A 199 8.69 -4.20 5.80
CA VAL A 199 10.16 -4.19 5.77
C VAL A 199 10.68 -2.85 5.25
N GLY A 200 10.05 -2.29 4.24
CA GLY A 200 10.38 -0.98 3.69
C GLY A 200 10.21 0.16 4.69
N CYS A 201 9.20 0.10 5.56
CA CYS A 201 9.01 1.08 6.65
C CYS A 201 10.15 0.99 7.68
N VAL A 202 10.56 -0.23 8.07
CA VAL A 202 11.72 -0.42 8.94
C VAL A 202 13.00 0.13 8.29
N TYR A 203 13.20 -0.15 7.01
CA TYR A 203 14.33 0.40 6.25
C TYR A 203 14.33 1.93 6.22
N ALA A 204 13.18 2.55 5.98
CA ALA A 204 13.06 4.00 5.96
C ALA A 204 13.30 4.62 7.33
N ALA A 205 12.89 3.93 8.42
CA ALA A 205 13.17 4.33 9.78
C ALA A 205 14.67 4.23 10.11
N GLU A 206 15.35 3.13 9.71
CA GLU A 206 16.81 3.00 9.85
C GLU A 206 17.56 4.10 9.09
N LEU A 207 17.12 4.42 7.87
CA LEU A 207 17.71 5.51 7.09
C LEU A 207 17.48 6.87 7.77
N SER A 208 16.29 7.12 8.30
CA SER A 208 15.99 8.33 9.08
C SER A 208 16.92 8.46 10.28
N HIS A 209 17.13 7.34 11.00
CA HIS A 209 18.01 7.31 12.17
C HIS A 209 19.47 7.54 11.82
N LEU A 210 19.99 6.88 10.80
CA LEU A 210 21.37 7.05 10.32
C LEU A 210 21.67 8.50 9.92
N LEU A 211 20.67 9.23 9.45
CA LEU A 211 20.77 10.63 9.07
C LEU A 211 20.46 11.60 10.22
N GLY A 212 20.13 11.07 11.41
CA GLY A 212 19.89 11.89 12.60
C GLY A 212 18.52 12.56 12.66
N TYR A 213 17.55 12.14 11.84
CA TYR A 213 16.18 12.68 11.86
C TYR A 213 15.35 12.11 13.01
N ILE A 214 15.56 10.82 13.36
CA ILE A 214 14.86 10.16 14.48
C ILE A 214 15.85 9.43 15.39
N ASP A 215 15.43 9.12 16.61
CA ASP A 215 16.21 8.32 17.55
C ASP A 215 16.01 6.80 17.32
N GLN A 216 16.86 6.00 17.99
CA GLN A 216 16.79 4.53 17.91
C GLN A 216 15.47 3.99 18.47
N ASN A 217 14.86 4.65 19.45
CA ASN A 217 13.60 4.19 20.05
C ASN A 217 12.48 4.14 19.00
N LEU A 218 12.43 5.11 18.08
CA LEU A 218 11.40 5.09 17.02
C LEU A 218 11.67 3.99 16.00
N VAL A 219 12.92 3.64 15.71
CA VAL A 219 13.26 2.47 14.88
C VAL A 219 12.80 1.17 15.55
N ASP A 220 13.12 1.02 16.83
CA ASP A 220 12.74 -0.15 17.63
C ASP A 220 11.21 -0.26 17.74
N TYR A 221 10.53 0.87 17.82
CA TYR A 221 9.07 0.91 17.80
C TYR A 221 8.48 0.40 16.49
N HIS A 222 9.04 0.77 15.33
CA HIS A 222 8.63 0.21 14.04
C HIS A 222 8.75 -1.31 14.03
N ARG A 223 9.90 -1.85 14.46
CA ARG A 223 10.13 -3.29 14.52
C ARG A 223 9.17 -3.99 15.46
N SER A 224 9.00 -3.43 16.66
CA SER A 224 8.14 -4.01 17.70
C SER A 224 6.68 -4.05 17.24
N LEU A 225 6.15 -2.93 16.77
CA LEU A 225 4.74 -2.85 16.36
C LEU A 225 4.46 -3.76 15.17
N LEU A 226 5.24 -3.64 14.09
CA LEU A 226 5.03 -4.48 12.89
C LEU A 226 5.19 -5.97 13.20
N GLY A 227 6.19 -6.33 14.02
CA GLY A 227 6.41 -7.72 14.46
C GLY A 227 5.28 -8.25 15.32
N SER A 228 4.70 -7.45 16.22
CA SER A 228 3.56 -7.84 17.06
C SER A 228 2.32 -8.18 16.23
N LEU A 229 2.14 -7.49 15.10
CA LEU A 229 1.06 -7.75 14.13
C LEU A 229 1.31 -9.00 13.26
N GLY A 230 2.51 -9.60 13.33
CA GLY A 230 2.88 -10.73 12.47
C GLY A 230 3.45 -10.34 11.12
N LEU A 231 3.74 -9.07 10.90
CA LEU A 231 4.40 -8.57 9.71
C LEU A 231 5.92 -8.79 9.77
N PRO A 232 6.61 -9.07 8.64
CA PRO A 232 8.06 -9.19 8.64
C PRO A 232 8.73 -7.82 8.85
N THR A 233 9.84 -7.82 9.58
CA THR A 233 10.66 -6.62 9.85
C THR A 233 12.07 -6.74 9.31
N SER A 234 12.38 -7.84 8.62
CA SER A 234 13.67 -8.12 7.98
C SER A 234 13.48 -8.86 6.65
N TRP A 235 14.50 -8.80 5.79
CA TRP A 235 14.51 -9.50 4.51
C TRP A 235 15.95 -9.84 4.08
N ASN A 236 16.23 -11.13 3.79
CA ASN A 236 17.59 -11.64 3.59
C ASN A 236 17.81 -12.30 2.21
N ASN A 237 16.87 -12.18 1.27
CA ASN A 237 16.89 -12.95 0.03
C ASN A 237 17.52 -12.21 -1.17
N GLY A 238 18.20 -11.08 -0.96
CA GLY A 238 18.81 -10.33 -2.05
C GLY A 238 20.11 -9.65 -1.67
N THR A 239 20.87 -9.24 -2.69
CA THR A 239 22.08 -8.47 -2.52
C THR A 239 21.80 -6.96 -2.60
N TRP A 240 22.68 -6.16 -2.01
CA TRP A 240 22.59 -4.70 -2.13
C TRP A 240 22.59 -4.23 -3.59
N ASP A 241 23.46 -4.82 -4.42
CA ASP A 241 23.58 -4.43 -5.85
C ASP A 241 22.27 -4.67 -6.61
N ASP A 242 21.59 -5.79 -6.37
CA ASP A 242 20.29 -6.10 -6.99
C ASP A 242 19.21 -5.10 -6.56
N VAL A 243 19.14 -4.80 -5.26
CA VAL A 243 18.18 -3.84 -4.70
C VAL A 243 18.42 -2.44 -5.25
N LEU A 244 19.67 -1.97 -5.22
CA LEU A 244 20.07 -0.65 -5.71
C LEU A 244 19.75 -0.49 -7.21
N ALA A 245 20.03 -1.53 -8.01
CA ALA A 245 19.72 -1.53 -9.44
C ALA A 245 18.22 -1.36 -9.70
N LEU A 246 17.36 -1.97 -8.87
CA LEU A 246 15.90 -1.84 -8.99
C LEU A 246 15.41 -0.48 -8.52
N MET A 247 15.92 0.03 -7.42
CA MET A 247 15.63 1.37 -6.95
C MET A 247 15.99 2.43 -8.00
N HIS A 248 17.08 2.29 -8.72
CA HIS A 248 17.46 3.17 -9.83
C HIS A 248 16.60 3.00 -11.08
N ARG A 249 16.05 1.83 -11.37
CA ARG A 249 15.16 1.62 -12.54
C ARG A 249 13.82 2.32 -12.38
N ASP A 250 13.29 2.34 -11.20
CA ASP A 250 12.03 3.02 -10.89
C ASP A 250 12.13 4.55 -11.12
N LYS A 251 13.35 5.08 -11.05
CA LYS A 251 13.70 6.50 -11.17
C LYS A 251 13.96 7.02 -12.56
N LYS A 252 14.32 6.20 -13.53
CA LYS A 252 14.50 6.66 -14.92
C LYS A 252 13.28 7.40 -15.43
N ALA A 253 12.12 7.19 -14.82
CA ALA A 253 10.90 7.94 -15.06
C ALA A 253 10.86 9.34 -14.40
N ARG A 254 11.74 9.66 -13.40
CA ARG A 254 11.65 10.87 -12.56
C ARG A 254 12.98 11.64 -12.36
N GLY A 255 13.95 11.52 -13.27
CA GLY A 255 15.13 12.41 -13.27
C GLY A 255 16.40 11.90 -12.60
N ASN A 256 16.62 10.62 -12.53
CA ASN A 256 17.90 9.94 -12.14
C ASN A 256 18.39 10.07 -10.68
N LYS A 257 17.62 10.73 -9.79
CA LYS A 257 17.98 10.88 -8.36
C LYS A 257 17.29 9.84 -7.47
N LEU A 258 17.94 9.30 -6.43
CA LEU A 258 17.30 8.45 -5.41
C LEU A 258 16.39 9.30 -4.50
N ARG A 259 15.12 8.94 -4.44
CA ARG A 259 14.15 9.60 -3.56
C ARG A 259 13.56 8.60 -2.57
N PHE A 260 13.49 9.04 -1.34
CA PHE A 260 12.83 8.31 -0.25
C PHE A 260 11.85 9.23 0.45
N VAL A 261 10.83 8.64 1.01
CA VAL A 261 10.08 9.26 2.09
C VAL A 261 10.68 8.73 3.38
N VAL A 262 11.06 9.61 4.29
CA VAL A 262 11.60 9.33 5.62
C VAL A 262 10.84 10.12 6.66
N LEU A 263 11.08 9.87 7.95
CA LEU A 263 10.38 10.57 9.04
C LEU A 263 11.35 11.46 9.84
N GLU A 264 10.87 12.63 10.26
CA GLU A 264 11.46 13.43 11.34
C GLU A 264 10.79 13.14 12.70
N GLY A 265 9.79 12.29 12.72
CA GLY A 265 8.98 11.85 13.84
C GLY A 265 7.68 11.24 13.35
N VAL A 266 6.91 10.60 14.23
CA VAL A 266 5.57 10.09 13.88
C VAL A 266 4.69 11.25 13.40
N GLY A 267 4.04 11.08 12.26
CA GLY A 267 3.21 12.10 11.63
C GLY A 267 3.97 13.19 10.87
N HIS A 268 5.30 13.10 10.81
CA HIS A 268 6.15 14.11 10.15
C HIS A 268 7.01 13.51 9.02
N PRO A 269 6.39 13.11 7.89
CA PRO A 269 7.13 12.61 6.74
C PRO A 269 7.79 13.75 5.96
N ILE A 270 9.00 13.48 5.46
CA ILE A 270 9.74 14.40 4.59
C ILE A 270 10.24 13.67 3.34
N HIS A 271 10.48 14.44 2.28
CA HIS A 271 11.16 13.94 1.08
C HIS A 271 12.67 14.02 1.25
N LEU A 272 13.36 12.93 0.97
CA LEU A 272 14.81 12.84 0.99
C LEU A 272 15.31 12.54 -0.42
N GLU A 273 16.08 13.48 -1.00
CA GLU A 273 16.67 13.33 -2.33
C GLU A 273 18.18 13.07 -2.22
N ASP A 274 18.65 12.08 -2.97
CA ASP A 274 20.07 11.70 -3.07
C ASP A 274 20.79 11.61 -1.70
N PRO A 275 20.30 10.79 -0.75
CA PRO A 275 21.01 10.59 0.51
C PRO A 275 22.41 10.01 0.30
N PRO A 276 23.32 10.13 1.28
CA PRO A 276 24.63 9.51 1.23
C PRO A 276 24.53 8.00 0.96
N ALA A 277 25.28 7.52 -0.02
CA ALA A 277 25.19 6.12 -0.47
C ALA A 277 25.52 5.11 0.63
N ASP A 278 26.45 5.46 1.51
CA ASP A 278 26.83 4.66 2.67
C ASP A 278 25.70 4.53 3.69
N ALA A 279 24.91 5.58 3.92
CA ALA A 279 23.73 5.52 4.80
C ALA A 279 22.63 4.63 4.20
N VAL A 280 22.40 4.72 2.89
CA VAL A 280 21.42 3.90 2.17
C VAL A 280 21.79 2.42 2.21
N GLU A 281 23.08 2.09 2.00
CA GLU A 281 23.59 0.72 2.09
C GLU A 281 23.58 0.20 3.53
N GLU A 282 23.97 1.02 4.51
CA GLU A 282 23.95 0.62 5.92
C GLU A 282 22.53 0.35 6.42
N ALA A 283 21.54 1.18 6.04
CA ALA A 283 20.14 0.92 6.35
C ALA A 283 19.68 -0.45 5.80
N PHE A 284 20.16 -0.81 4.59
CA PHE A 284 19.87 -2.12 4.02
C PHE A 284 20.50 -3.27 4.83
N ARG A 285 21.74 -3.13 5.25
CA ARG A 285 22.40 -4.15 6.11
C ARG A 285 21.63 -4.38 7.43
N ARG A 286 21.08 -3.32 8.00
CA ARG A 286 20.35 -3.40 9.27
C ARG A 286 19.01 -4.13 9.16
N ILE A 287 18.37 -4.13 8.00
CA ILE A 287 17.13 -4.91 7.80
C ILE A 287 17.38 -6.37 7.41
N GLN A 288 18.65 -6.75 7.26
CA GLN A 288 19.02 -8.15 7.01
C GLN A 288 19.30 -8.94 8.31
N GLN A 289 19.19 -8.30 9.46
CA GLN A 289 19.46 -8.88 10.79
C GLN A 289 18.23 -9.50 11.44
#